data_c5d2c03f1fa2e3763d8227545c6b51a3
#
_entry.id   c5d2c03f1fa2e3763d8227545c6b51a3
#
_cell.length_a   1.000
_cell.length_b   1.000
_cell.length_c   1.000
_cell.angle_alpha   90.00
_cell.angle_beta   90.00
_cell.angle_gamma   90.00
#
_symmetry.space_group_name_H-M   'P 1'
#
loop_
_entity.id
_entity.type
_entity.pdbx_description
1 polymer ?
#
loop_
_entity_poly.entity_id
_entity_poly.type
_entity_poly.pdbx_seq_one_letter_code
_entity_poly.pdbx_strand_id
1 'polypeptide(L)' 'MAENALLVTILCAQCSRHAQMRRGEPLPEGWAEHVGLLSCSETCREILQSMGLIPEE' A
#
# COMPACT_ATOMS: atom_id res chain seq x y z
N MET A 1 7.90 -21.94 -10.73
CA MET A 1 7.17 -21.25 -10.85
C MET A 1 5.95 -21.08 -10.02
N ALA A 2 5.64 -22.02 -9.12
CA ALA A 2 4.57 -21.78 -8.18
C ALA A 2 4.84 -20.55 -7.33
N GLU A 3 6.10 -20.27 -7.06
CA GLU A 3 6.43 -19.14 -6.21
C GLU A 3 6.05 -17.80 -6.83
N ASN A 4 6.20 -17.70 -8.15
CA ASN A 4 5.87 -16.44 -8.79
C ASN A 4 4.38 -16.15 -8.69
N ALA A 5 3.56 -17.17 -8.68
CA ALA A 5 2.12 -16.98 -8.60
C ALA A 5 1.69 -16.46 -7.23
N LEU A 6 2.56 -16.58 -6.24
CA LEU A 6 2.24 -16.11 -4.89
C LEU A 6 2.63 -14.66 -4.66
N LEU A 7 3.37 -14.06 -5.59
CA LEU A 7 3.81 -12.69 -5.43
C LEU A 7 2.79 -11.74 -6.03
N VAL A 8 2.53 -10.66 -5.34
CA VAL A 8 1.65 -9.62 -5.83
C VAL A 8 2.39 -8.29 -5.77
N THR A 9 2.11 -7.43 -6.74
CA THR A 9 2.70 -6.11 -6.78
C THR A 9 1.70 -5.12 -6.22
N ILE A 10 2.15 -4.29 -5.28
CA ILE A 10 1.31 -3.26 -4.68
C ILE A 10 1.85 -1.90 -5.08
N LEU A 11 0.96 -0.95 -5.18
CA LEU A 11 1.29 0.40 -5.60
C LEU A 11 0.80 1.39 -4.58
N CYS A 12 1.65 2.38 -4.30
CA CYS A 12 1.25 3.50 -3.45
C CYS A 12 0.32 4.41 -4.23
N ALA A 13 -0.83 4.73 -3.63
CA ALA A 13 -1.81 5.57 -4.31
C ALA A 13 -1.34 7.01 -4.45
N GLN A 14 -0.32 7.40 -3.69
CA GLN A 14 0.14 8.79 -3.70
C GLN A 14 1.32 8.98 -4.62
N CYS A 15 2.36 8.19 -4.47
CA CYS A 15 3.61 8.44 -5.18
C CYS A 15 3.92 7.39 -6.25
N SER A 16 3.06 6.40 -6.40
CA SER A 16 3.21 5.35 -7.41
C SER A 16 4.40 4.43 -7.15
N ARG A 17 4.98 4.49 -5.96
CA ARG A 17 6.01 3.53 -5.60
C ARG A 17 5.39 2.15 -5.57
N HIS A 18 6.13 1.16 -6.02
CA HIS A 18 5.61 -0.20 -6.02
C HIS A 18 6.55 -1.11 -5.24
N ALA A 19 5.99 -2.20 -4.76
CA ALA A 19 6.73 -3.20 -4.03
C ALA A 19 6.06 -4.54 -4.26
N GLN A 20 6.77 -5.61 -3.93
CA GLN A 20 6.22 -6.94 -4.08
C GLN A 20 6.10 -7.58 -2.72
N MET A 21 5.04 -8.36 -2.55
CA MET A 21 4.82 -9.08 -1.31
C MET A 21 4.17 -10.41 -1.66
N ARG A 22 4.21 -11.34 -0.72
CA ARG A 22 3.56 -12.61 -0.91
C ARG A 22 2.10 -12.51 -0.52
N ARG A 23 1.26 -13.19 -1.27
CA ARG A 23 -0.15 -13.23 -0.96
C ARG A 23 -0.34 -13.82 0.44
N GLY A 24 -1.17 -13.16 1.23
CA GLY A 24 -1.47 -13.63 2.56
C GLY A 24 -0.55 -13.12 3.65
N GLU A 25 0.52 -12.43 3.27
CA GLU A 25 1.43 -11.85 4.24
C GLU A 25 1.04 -10.41 4.51
N PRO A 26 1.44 -9.88 5.68
CA PRO A 26 1.18 -8.47 5.95
C PRO A 26 1.97 -7.58 5.00
N LEU A 27 1.53 -6.33 4.92
CA LEU A 27 2.18 -5.37 4.05
C LEU A 27 3.63 -5.16 4.48
N PRO A 28 4.51 -4.79 3.54
CA PRO A 28 5.89 -4.47 3.90
C PRO A 28 5.95 -3.35 4.91
N GLU A 29 7.11 -3.25 5.55
CA GLU A 29 7.30 -2.23 6.58
C GLU A 29 7.05 -0.85 6.00
N GLY A 30 6.29 -0.04 6.73
CA GLY A 30 5.97 1.30 6.30
C GLY A 30 4.71 1.40 5.46
N TRP A 31 4.26 0.31 4.88
CA TRP A 31 3.06 0.31 4.05
C TRP A 31 1.82 0.15 4.89
N ALA A 32 0.73 0.75 4.42
CA ALA A 32 -0.56 0.65 5.09
C ALA A 32 -1.65 0.69 4.05
N GLU A 33 -2.80 0.10 4.39
CA GLU A 33 -3.96 0.09 3.51
C GLU A 33 -5.14 0.74 4.22
N HIS A 34 -5.82 1.63 3.51
CA HIS A 34 -7.01 2.29 4.04
C HIS A 34 -8.02 2.41 2.91
N VAL A 35 -9.22 1.87 3.13
CA VAL A 35 -10.33 1.90 2.16
C VAL A 35 -9.88 1.54 0.75
N GLY A 36 -9.06 0.51 0.64
CA GLY A 36 -8.62 0.04 -0.66
C GLY A 36 -7.46 0.81 -1.25
N LEU A 37 -6.95 1.81 -0.55
CA LEU A 37 -5.81 2.59 -1.02
C LEU A 37 -4.58 2.21 -0.22
N LEU A 38 -3.46 2.09 -0.91
CA LEU A 38 -2.20 1.73 -0.28
C LEU A 38 -1.29 2.94 -0.20
N SER A 39 -0.58 3.06 0.90
CA SER A 39 0.42 4.10 1.08
C SER A 39 1.73 3.45 1.47
N CYS A 40 2.82 3.94 0.91
CA CYS A 40 4.13 3.34 1.15
C CYS A 40 4.81 3.91 2.38
N SER A 41 4.27 4.96 2.95
CA SER A 41 4.83 5.57 4.14
C SER A 41 3.76 6.39 4.81
N GLU A 42 4.06 6.80 6.04
CA GLU A 42 3.12 7.63 6.78
C GLU A 42 2.91 8.97 6.11
N THR A 43 3.95 9.50 5.50
CA THR A 43 3.83 10.76 4.78
C THR A 43 2.81 10.64 3.66
N CYS A 44 2.87 9.58 2.87
CA CYS A 44 1.90 9.39 1.80
C CYS A 44 0.50 9.21 2.37
N ARG A 45 0.37 8.51 3.49
CA ARG A 45 -0.94 8.33 4.11
C ARG A 45 -1.52 9.68 4.52
N GLU A 46 -0.69 10.54 5.09
CA GLU A 46 -1.17 11.85 5.51
C GLU A 46 -1.61 12.69 4.32
N ILE A 47 -0.89 12.57 3.21
CA ILE A 47 -1.26 13.31 2.01
C ILE A 47 -2.62 12.81 1.50
N LEU A 48 -2.83 11.50 1.49
CA LEU A 48 -4.10 10.96 1.06
C LEU A 48 -5.24 11.40 1.97
N GLN A 49 -4.99 11.48 3.26
CA GLN A 49 -5.99 12.00 4.18
C GLN A 49 -6.29 13.47 3.89
N SER A 50 -5.24 14.22 3.63
CA SER A 50 -5.38 15.63 3.35
C SER A 50 -6.20 15.88 2.09
N MET A 51 -6.10 14.97 1.12
CA MET A 51 -6.87 15.08 -0.11
C MET A 51 -8.28 14.54 0.03
N GLY A 52 -8.62 13.98 1.18
CA GLY A 52 -9.96 13.45 1.39
C GLY A 52 -10.16 12.07 0.84
N LEU A 53 -9.11 11.39 0.40
CA LEU A 53 -9.25 10.07 -0.19
C LEU A 53 -9.36 8.97 0.85
N ILE A 54 -8.83 9.19 2.05
CA ILE A 54 -9.03 8.25 3.14
C ILE A 54 -9.52 9.03 4.36
N PRO A 55 -10.38 8.41 5.16
CA PRO A 55 -10.98 9.12 6.30
C PRO A 55 -9.93 9.34 7.40
N GLU A 56 -10.14 10.42 8.14
CA GLU A 56 -9.34 10.65 9.32
C GLU A 56 -9.90 9.84 10.46
N GLU A 57 -9.00 9.43 11.34
CA GLU A 57 -9.41 8.72 12.52
C GLU A 57 -10.07 9.65 13.55
#